data_3ab4f3336927ae2453f17b7776f29ab3
#
_entry.id   3ab4f3336927ae2453f17b7776f29ab3
#
_cell.length_a   1.000
_cell.length_b   1.000
_cell.length_c   1.000
_cell.angle_alpha   90.00
_cell.angle_beta   90.00
_cell.angle_gamma   90.00
#
_symmetry.space_group_name_H-M   'P 1'
#
loop_
_entity.id
_entity.type
_entity.pdbx_description
1 polymer ?
#
loop_
_entity_poly.entity_id
_entity_poly.type
_entity_poly.pdbx_seq_one_letter_code
_entity_poly.pdbx_strand_id
1 'polypeptide(L)'
;GGSCRKPANYCGLVGMKPSLGRVPLAATGGFWPLSSPGPMTRSVRDAANLLAVMARPQVSDPFVLPSIDLSVGEEATSLKGLRIAHCIELAGANARPEVSDAIAQKFKVFAELGADVEEAQPDIEDPLPFYRTLLDSGSAHNVLAWSDGQLALADTTYREGVERGRALSAV
;
A
#
# COMPACT_ATOMS: atom_id res chain seq x y z
N GLY A 1 -2.73 1.71 2.75
CA GLY A 1 -2.00 1.18 1.59
C GLY A 1 -1.91 2.12 0.39
N GLY A 2 -3.01 2.78 -0.04
CA GLY A 2 -3.01 3.67 -1.22
C GLY A 2 -2.28 4.99 -1.00
N SER A 3 -2.27 5.51 0.22
CA SER A 3 -1.76 6.84 0.56
C SER A 3 -0.24 7.02 0.38
N CYS A 4 0.55 5.96 0.27
CA CYS A 4 1.96 6.06 -0.13
C CYS A 4 2.11 6.00 -1.66
N ARG A 5 1.41 5.07 -2.31
CA ARG A 5 1.61 4.78 -3.74
C ARG A 5 0.90 5.77 -4.66
N LYS A 6 -0.38 6.11 -4.38
CA LYS A 6 -1.14 7.06 -5.21
C LYS A 6 -0.51 8.45 -5.25
N PRO A 7 -0.22 9.13 -4.10
CA PRO A 7 0.43 10.42 -4.13
C PRO A 7 1.80 10.39 -4.81
N ALA A 8 2.60 9.36 -4.56
CA ALA A 8 3.89 9.21 -5.23
C ALA A 8 3.73 9.15 -6.75
N ASN A 9 2.76 8.37 -7.26
CA ASN A 9 2.49 8.27 -8.69
C ASN A 9 2.07 9.62 -9.29
N TYR A 10 1.17 10.37 -8.63
CA TYR A 10 0.76 11.70 -9.10
C TYR A 10 1.88 12.73 -9.10
N CYS A 11 2.85 12.58 -8.20
CA CYS A 11 3.98 13.51 -8.07
C CYS A 11 5.25 13.03 -8.80
N GLY A 12 5.21 11.92 -9.53
CA GLY A 12 6.39 11.36 -10.20
C GLY A 12 7.47 10.90 -9.22
N LEU A 13 7.08 10.38 -8.06
CA LEU A 13 7.96 9.93 -6.99
C LEU A 13 7.99 8.40 -6.89
N VAL A 14 9.02 7.89 -6.23
CA VAL A 14 9.08 6.51 -5.76
C VAL A 14 8.28 6.41 -4.45
N GLY A 15 7.19 5.65 -4.45
CA GLY A 15 6.39 5.40 -3.27
C GLY A 15 6.42 3.93 -2.86
N MET A 16 6.82 3.66 -1.62
CA MET A 16 6.91 2.32 -1.10
C MET A 16 5.94 2.09 0.05
N LYS A 17 5.15 1.02 -0.01
CA LYS A 17 4.35 0.52 1.09
C LYS A 17 4.98 -0.76 1.63
N PRO A 18 5.68 -0.71 2.75
CA PRO A 18 6.25 -1.90 3.38
C PRO A 18 5.16 -2.80 3.97
N SER A 19 5.54 -3.98 4.40
CA SER A 19 4.66 -4.89 5.13
C SER A 19 4.16 -4.26 6.43
N LEU A 20 2.99 -4.68 6.92
CA LEU A 20 2.48 -4.27 8.22
C LEU A 20 3.52 -4.58 9.31
N GLY A 21 3.73 -3.65 10.23
CA GLY A 21 4.70 -3.77 11.32
C GLY A 21 6.17 -3.54 10.91
N ARG A 22 6.48 -3.37 9.62
CA ARG A 22 7.85 -3.05 9.20
C ARG A 22 8.26 -1.63 9.61
N VAL A 23 7.37 -0.67 9.46
CA VAL A 23 7.49 0.66 10.04
C VAL A 23 6.52 0.72 11.20
N PRO A 24 7.01 0.82 12.45
CA PRO A 24 6.17 0.82 13.62
C PRO A 24 5.18 1.98 13.62
N LEU A 25 3.96 1.72 14.05
CA LEU A 25 2.91 2.69 14.19
C LEU A 25 2.20 2.45 15.52
N ALA A 26 2.11 3.46 16.37
CA ALA A 26 1.27 3.33 17.56
C ALA A 26 -0.15 2.98 17.14
N ALA A 27 -0.73 1.96 17.75
CA ALA A 27 -2.06 1.44 17.43
C ALA A 27 -3.15 2.46 17.84
N THR A 28 -3.22 3.55 17.09
CA THR A 28 -4.17 4.64 17.30
C THR A 28 -4.99 4.89 16.05
N GLY A 29 -6.30 4.96 16.22
CA GLY A 29 -7.22 5.28 15.14
C GLY A 29 -7.84 4.07 14.45
N GLY A 30 -9.00 4.30 13.85
CA GLY A 30 -9.87 3.27 13.30
C GLY A 30 -9.36 2.56 12.06
N PHE A 31 -8.35 3.11 11.37
CA PHE A 31 -7.78 2.47 10.18
C PHE A 31 -6.63 1.50 10.48
N TRP A 32 -6.23 1.37 11.72
CA TRP A 32 -5.35 0.30 12.14
C TRP A 32 -6.12 -1.03 12.12
N PRO A 33 -5.70 -2.12 11.52
CA PRO A 33 -4.38 -2.47 11.00
C PRO A 33 -4.16 -2.19 9.51
N LEU A 34 -5.02 -1.44 8.83
CA LEU A 34 -4.84 -1.10 7.42
C LEU A 34 -3.74 -0.07 7.17
N SER A 35 -3.28 0.60 8.23
CA SER A 35 -2.24 1.62 8.14
C SER A 35 -0.85 1.01 8.08
N SER A 36 -0.09 1.39 7.08
CA SER A 36 1.30 0.98 6.89
C SER A 36 2.07 2.17 6.34
N PRO A 37 2.78 2.93 7.20
CA PRO A 37 3.59 4.06 6.77
C PRO A 37 4.72 3.60 5.85
N GLY A 38 5.13 4.48 4.94
CA GLY A 38 6.20 4.17 4.01
C GLY A 38 6.77 5.42 3.35
N PRO A 39 8.00 5.36 2.83
CA PRO A 39 8.68 6.49 2.23
C PRO A 39 8.09 6.90 0.87
N MET A 40 8.16 8.20 0.59
CA MET A 40 7.98 8.78 -0.75
C MET A 40 9.20 9.65 -1.05
N THR A 41 9.96 9.32 -2.08
CA THR A 41 11.26 9.91 -2.39
C THR A 41 11.46 10.08 -3.89
N ARG A 42 12.54 10.76 -4.30
CA ARG A 42 12.86 10.92 -5.71
C ARG A 42 13.64 9.75 -6.30
N SER A 43 14.27 8.92 -5.48
CA SER A 43 15.03 7.76 -5.93
C SER A 43 14.71 6.51 -5.10
N VAL A 44 14.96 5.33 -5.67
CA VAL A 44 14.82 4.05 -4.96
C VAL A 44 15.84 3.96 -3.82
N ARG A 45 17.04 4.47 -4.01
CA ARG A 45 18.09 4.51 -2.98
C ARG A 45 17.67 5.33 -1.76
N ASP A 46 17.08 6.51 -1.99
CA ASP A 46 16.56 7.33 -0.90
C ASP A 46 15.37 6.67 -0.18
N ALA A 47 14.50 5.96 -0.94
CA ALA A 47 13.40 5.20 -0.35
C ALA A 47 13.91 4.11 0.58
N ALA A 48 14.94 3.38 0.19
CA ALA A 48 15.53 2.35 1.02
C ALA A 48 16.25 2.93 2.26
N ASN A 49 17.03 4.00 2.09
CA ASN A 49 17.70 4.68 3.20
C ASN A 49 16.67 5.22 4.21
N LEU A 50 15.61 5.86 3.73
CA LEU A 50 14.54 6.37 4.61
C LEU A 50 13.81 5.21 5.30
N LEU A 51 13.52 4.12 4.56
CA LEU A 51 12.88 2.95 5.15
C LEU A 51 13.77 2.32 6.25
N ALA A 52 15.08 2.24 6.06
CA ALA A 52 16.01 1.71 7.06
C ALA A 52 15.96 2.51 8.37
N VAL A 53 15.76 3.83 8.29
CA VAL A 53 15.58 4.68 9.47
C VAL A 53 14.20 4.49 10.11
N MET A 54 13.14 4.44 9.29
CA MET A 54 11.76 4.31 9.74
C MET A 54 11.45 2.93 10.34
N ALA A 55 12.13 1.88 9.89
CA ALA A 55 11.86 0.49 10.26
C ALA A 55 12.52 0.06 11.57
N ARG A 56 12.98 1.00 12.40
CA ARG A 56 13.54 0.68 13.72
C ARG A 56 12.42 0.17 14.64
N PRO A 57 12.56 -1.03 15.22
CA PRO A 57 11.51 -1.61 16.04
C PRO A 57 11.13 -0.72 17.23
N GLN A 58 9.83 -0.65 17.51
CA GLN A 58 9.27 0.04 18.67
C GLN A 58 8.23 -0.85 19.35
N VAL A 59 8.34 -1.01 20.64
CA VAL A 59 7.48 -1.92 21.44
C VAL A 59 6.03 -1.44 21.51
N SER A 60 5.74 -0.20 21.11
CA SER A 60 4.38 0.36 21.10
C SER A 60 3.50 -0.18 19.96
N ASP A 61 4.10 -0.81 18.95
CA ASP A 61 3.36 -1.45 17.87
C ASP A 61 3.26 -2.96 18.12
N PRO A 62 2.06 -3.52 18.35
CA PRO A 62 1.88 -4.95 18.57
C PRO A 62 2.21 -5.83 17.35
N PHE A 63 2.34 -5.24 16.15
CA PHE A 63 2.73 -5.93 14.92
C PHE A 63 4.19 -5.68 14.51
N VAL A 64 4.99 -5.08 15.40
CA VAL A 64 6.37 -4.77 15.09
C VAL A 64 7.13 -6.01 14.61
N LEU A 65 7.77 -5.88 13.45
CA LEU A 65 8.62 -6.94 12.90
C LEU A 65 10.06 -6.79 13.42
N PRO A 66 10.78 -7.90 13.53
CA PRO A 66 12.20 -7.87 13.88
C PRO A 66 13.00 -6.99 12.92
N SER A 67 14.11 -6.44 13.40
CA SER A 67 15.07 -5.73 12.55
C SER A 67 15.57 -6.62 11.43
N ILE A 68 15.71 -6.05 10.24
CA ILE A 68 16.37 -6.66 9.09
C ILE A 68 17.34 -5.65 8.50
N ASP A 69 18.36 -6.14 7.81
CA ASP A 69 19.22 -5.28 7.01
C ASP A 69 18.42 -4.80 5.78
N LEU A 70 18.27 -3.49 5.68
CA LEU A 70 17.60 -2.79 4.56
C LEU A 70 18.61 -2.00 3.73
N SER A 71 19.91 -2.27 3.91
CA SER A 71 20.96 -1.62 3.12
C SER A 71 20.76 -1.94 1.63
N VAL A 72 20.88 -0.90 0.81
CA VAL A 72 20.89 -1.07 -0.65
C VAL A 72 22.32 -1.37 -1.05
N GLY A 73 22.52 -2.58 -1.57
CA GLY A 73 23.78 -2.95 -2.20
C GLY A 73 24.08 -2.16 -3.48
N GLU A 74 25.08 -2.57 -4.21
CA GLU A 74 25.35 -2.07 -5.55
C GLU A 74 24.18 -2.37 -6.49
N GLU A 75 23.99 -1.53 -7.50
CA GLU A 75 22.96 -1.75 -8.51
C GLU A 75 23.21 -3.07 -9.25
N ALA A 76 22.19 -3.91 -9.31
CA ALA A 76 22.29 -5.18 -9.99
C ALA A 76 22.46 -4.95 -11.51
N THR A 77 23.53 -5.45 -12.05
CA THR A 77 23.80 -5.44 -13.50
C THR A 77 23.20 -6.63 -14.24
N SER A 78 22.68 -7.61 -13.51
CA SER A 78 22.00 -8.79 -14.05
C SER A 78 20.92 -9.27 -13.10
N LEU A 79 19.80 -9.68 -13.68
CA LEU A 79 18.65 -10.29 -13.00
C LEU A 79 18.53 -11.79 -13.29
N LYS A 80 19.62 -12.42 -13.78
CA LYS A 80 19.66 -13.86 -14.08
C LYS A 80 19.27 -14.69 -12.86
N GLY A 81 18.30 -15.60 -13.07
CA GLY A 81 17.78 -16.46 -12.01
C GLY A 81 16.59 -15.89 -11.23
N LEU A 82 16.19 -14.64 -11.50
CA LEU A 82 14.94 -14.11 -10.96
C LEU A 82 13.77 -14.50 -11.88
N ARG A 83 12.69 -14.96 -11.27
CA ARG A 83 11.39 -15.15 -11.94
C ARG A 83 10.48 -13.97 -11.58
N ILE A 84 9.93 -13.33 -12.60
CA ILE A 84 9.07 -12.15 -12.46
C ILE A 84 7.73 -12.45 -13.14
N ALA A 85 6.64 -12.37 -12.37
CA ALA A 85 5.30 -12.47 -12.90
C ALA A 85 4.76 -11.08 -13.26
N HIS A 86 4.25 -10.92 -14.47
CA HIS A 86 3.52 -9.74 -14.93
C HIS A 86 2.02 -10.02 -14.88
N CYS A 87 1.29 -9.24 -14.09
CA CYS A 87 -0.15 -9.32 -13.98
C CYS A 87 -0.80 -8.06 -14.55
N ILE A 88 -1.57 -8.19 -15.62
CA ILE A 88 -2.26 -7.08 -16.29
C ILE A 88 -3.60 -6.80 -15.61
N GLU A 89 -4.29 -7.84 -15.18
CA GLU A 89 -5.57 -7.77 -14.51
C GLU A 89 -5.47 -8.38 -13.13
N LEU A 90 -5.97 -7.69 -12.12
CA LEU A 90 -5.99 -8.19 -10.75
C LEU A 90 -7.40 -8.08 -10.16
N ALA A 91 -8.00 -9.20 -9.80
CA ALA A 91 -9.33 -9.25 -9.17
C ALA A 91 -10.41 -8.49 -9.98
N GLY A 92 -10.41 -8.63 -11.30
CA GLY A 92 -11.34 -7.94 -12.22
C GLY A 92 -11.03 -6.46 -12.47
N ALA A 93 -9.97 -5.93 -11.86
CA ALA A 93 -9.54 -4.54 -12.08
C ALA A 93 -8.50 -4.46 -13.20
N ASN A 94 -8.87 -3.79 -14.29
CA ASN A 94 -7.99 -3.56 -15.44
C ASN A 94 -7.38 -2.15 -15.41
N ALA A 95 -6.12 -2.05 -15.75
CA ALA A 95 -5.50 -0.76 -16.05
C ALA A 95 -5.99 -0.23 -17.41
N ARG A 96 -5.98 1.10 -17.59
CA ARG A 96 -6.23 1.67 -18.92
C ARG A 96 -5.13 1.20 -19.89
N PRO A 97 -5.47 1.02 -21.20
CA PRO A 97 -4.52 0.50 -22.18
C PRO A 97 -3.16 1.22 -22.18
N GLU A 98 -3.17 2.54 -22.09
CA GLU A 98 -1.94 3.35 -22.13
C GLU A 98 -1.02 3.03 -20.94
N VAL A 99 -1.61 2.72 -19.77
CA VAL A 99 -0.88 2.34 -18.56
C VAL A 99 -0.35 0.91 -18.70
N SER A 100 -1.17 -0.02 -19.18
CA SER A 100 -0.76 -1.41 -19.42
C SER A 100 0.39 -1.51 -20.40
N ASP A 101 0.32 -0.76 -21.51
CA ASP A 101 1.36 -0.74 -22.55
C ASP A 101 2.69 -0.17 -22.00
N ALA A 102 2.60 0.92 -21.22
CA ALA A 102 3.79 1.51 -20.60
C ALA A 102 4.46 0.56 -19.60
N ILE A 103 3.66 -0.19 -18.84
CA ILE A 103 4.16 -1.19 -17.89
C ILE A 103 4.77 -2.38 -18.65
N ALA A 104 4.08 -2.93 -19.67
CA ALA A 104 4.57 -4.04 -20.47
C ALA A 104 5.94 -3.75 -21.12
N GLN A 105 6.16 -2.51 -21.58
CA GLN A 105 7.47 -2.10 -22.08
C GLN A 105 8.58 -2.17 -21.01
N LYS A 106 8.25 -1.90 -19.74
CA LYS A 106 9.24 -1.99 -18.65
C LYS A 106 9.60 -3.43 -18.28
N PHE A 107 8.67 -4.38 -18.46
CA PHE A 107 8.98 -5.79 -18.27
C PHE A 107 9.99 -6.33 -19.30
N LYS A 108 10.08 -5.74 -20.50
CA LYS A 108 11.13 -6.08 -21.47
C LYS A 108 12.53 -5.79 -20.92
N VAL A 109 12.69 -4.69 -20.16
CA VAL A 109 13.97 -4.34 -19.54
C VAL A 109 14.39 -5.42 -18.52
N PHE A 110 13.46 -5.98 -17.76
CA PHE A 110 13.79 -7.08 -16.85
C PHE A 110 14.25 -8.33 -17.60
N ALA A 111 13.60 -8.66 -18.72
CA ALA A 111 14.01 -9.79 -19.57
C ALA A 111 15.40 -9.55 -20.19
N GLU A 112 15.67 -8.32 -20.67
CA GLU A 112 16.99 -7.93 -21.21
C GLU A 112 18.09 -8.03 -20.16
N LEU A 113 17.79 -7.78 -18.88
CA LEU A 113 18.69 -7.99 -17.75
C LEU A 113 18.82 -9.45 -17.33
N GLY A 114 18.10 -10.36 -17.98
CA GLY A 114 18.23 -11.80 -17.79
C GLY A 114 17.22 -12.42 -16.82
N ALA A 115 16.19 -11.71 -16.41
CA ALA A 115 15.09 -12.29 -15.65
C ALA A 115 14.22 -13.19 -16.52
N ASP A 116 13.64 -14.23 -15.92
CA ASP A 116 12.58 -15.04 -16.51
C ASP A 116 11.23 -14.33 -16.23
N VAL A 117 10.67 -13.71 -17.27
CA VAL A 117 9.45 -12.90 -17.18
C VAL A 117 8.29 -13.65 -17.81
N GLU A 118 7.27 -13.92 -17.03
CA GLU A 118 6.05 -14.59 -17.49
C GLU A 118 4.80 -13.73 -17.19
N GLU A 119 3.78 -13.85 -18.03
CA GLU A 119 2.47 -13.31 -17.71
C GLU A 119 1.76 -14.31 -16.79
N ALA A 120 1.23 -13.84 -15.66
CA ALA A 120 0.52 -14.67 -14.72
C ALA A 120 -0.69 -13.93 -14.15
N GLN A 121 -1.77 -14.68 -14.02
CA GLN A 121 -3.02 -14.19 -13.45
C GLN A 121 -3.23 -14.88 -12.10
N PRO A 122 -2.93 -14.22 -10.97
CA PRO A 122 -3.17 -14.82 -9.68
C PRO A 122 -4.67 -14.98 -9.43
N ASP A 123 -5.06 -16.14 -8.90
CA ASP A 123 -6.45 -16.42 -8.48
C ASP A 123 -6.70 -15.72 -7.14
N ILE A 124 -7.14 -14.47 -7.22
CA ILE A 124 -7.43 -13.62 -6.07
C ILE A 124 -8.86 -13.11 -6.19
N GLU A 125 -9.66 -13.39 -5.17
CA GLU A 125 -11.00 -12.82 -5.04
C GLU A 125 -10.94 -11.28 -4.91
N ASP A 126 -12.00 -10.59 -5.37
CA ASP A 126 -12.10 -9.14 -5.21
C ASP A 126 -12.04 -8.75 -3.73
N PRO A 127 -10.99 -8.07 -3.29
CA PRO A 127 -10.84 -7.67 -1.88
C PRO A 127 -11.75 -6.51 -1.48
N LEU A 128 -12.44 -5.87 -2.40
CA LEU A 128 -13.17 -4.64 -2.18
C LEU A 128 -14.27 -4.76 -1.11
N PRO A 129 -15.07 -5.85 -1.06
CA PRO A 129 -16.14 -5.97 -0.06
C PRO A 129 -15.60 -5.96 1.38
N PHE A 130 -14.62 -6.80 1.69
CA PHE A 130 -14.07 -6.84 3.04
C PHE A 130 -13.22 -5.60 3.38
N TYR A 131 -12.48 -5.07 2.39
CA TYR A 131 -11.74 -3.83 2.57
C TYR A 131 -12.68 -2.67 2.90
N ARG A 132 -13.82 -2.57 2.22
CA ARG A 132 -14.85 -1.56 2.50
C ARG A 132 -15.40 -1.67 3.91
N THR A 133 -15.71 -2.87 4.37
CA THR A 133 -16.17 -3.12 5.75
C THR A 133 -15.17 -2.59 6.78
N LEU A 134 -13.87 -2.89 6.60
CA LEU A 134 -12.82 -2.38 7.48
C LEU A 134 -12.67 -0.85 7.41
N LEU A 135 -12.77 -0.28 6.20
CA LEU A 135 -12.69 1.15 5.99
C LEU A 135 -13.86 1.91 6.64
N ASP A 136 -15.07 1.42 6.44
CA ASP A 136 -16.30 2.01 6.98
C ASP A 136 -16.30 1.93 8.53
N SER A 137 -15.92 0.79 9.10
CA SER A 137 -15.72 0.63 10.55
C SER A 137 -14.69 1.62 11.10
N GLY A 138 -13.55 1.75 10.41
CA GLY A 138 -12.51 2.71 10.79
C GLY A 138 -12.97 4.16 10.69
N SER A 139 -13.76 4.50 9.68
CA SER A 139 -14.34 5.84 9.53
C SER A 139 -15.29 6.16 10.67
N ALA A 140 -16.15 5.23 11.06
CA ALA A 140 -17.05 5.39 12.20
C ALA A 140 -16.28 5.58 13.51
N HIS A 141 -15.22 4.81 13.73
CA HIS A 141 -14.36 4.94 14.91
C HIS A 141 -13.68 6.30 14.97
N ASN A 142 -13.13 6.79 13.87
CA ASN A 142 -12.38 8.05 13.84
C ASN A 142 -13.22 9.28 14.18
N VAL A 143 -14.54 9.21 14.04
CA VAL A 143 -15.45 10.32 14.32
C VAL A 143 -16.21 10.18 15.65
N LEU A 144 -15.83 9.24 16.51
CA LEU A 144 -16.52 9.03 17.80
C LEU A 144 -16.57 10.28 18.67
N ALA A 145 -15.55 11.13 18.58
CA ALA A 145 -15.47 12.38 19.34
C ALA A 145 -15.97 13.63 18.56
N TRP A 146 -16.46 13.44 17.34
CA TRP A 146 -16.94 14.57 16.53
C TRP A 146 -18.38 14.93 16.87
N SER A 147 -18.69 16.22 16.90
CA SER A 147 -20.07 16.71 16.91
C SER A 147 -20.72 16.54 15.53
N ASP A 148 -22.05 16.54 15.48
CA ASP A 148 -22.80 16.48 14.23
C ASP A 148 -22.42 17.64 13.28
N GLY A 149 -22.15 18.82 13.82
CA GLY A 149 -21.69 19.97 13.05
C GLY A 149 -20.31 19.74 12.41
N GLN A 150 -19.39 19.08 13.11
CA GLN A 150 -18.08 18.71 12.54
C GLN A 150 -18.23 17.64 11.46
N LEU A 151 -19.06 16.64 11.70
CA LEU A 151 -19.32 15.58 10.71
C LEU A 151 -20.00 16.15 9.45
N ALA A 152 -20.86 17.14 9.59
CA ALA A 152 -21.54 17.80 8.45
C ALA A 152 -20.56 18.51 7.50
N LEU A 153 -19.38 18.92 7.97
CA LEU A 153 -18.31 19.53 7.17
C LEU A 153 -17.48 18.52 6.37
N ALA A 154 -17.60 17.23 6.70
CA ALA A 154 -16.87 16.19 5.98
C ALA A 154 -17.47 15.93 4.58
N ASP A 155 -16.65 15.40 3.68
CA ASP A 155 -17.09 14.96 2.36
C ASP A 155 -18.25 13.95 2.44
N THR A 156 -19.17 14.01 1.47
CA THR A 156 -20.36 13.16 1.44
C THR A 156 -20.02 11.67 1.44
N THR A 157 -19.03 11.26 0.64
CA THR A 157 -18.61 9.86 0.57
C THR A 157 -18.06 9.36 1.91
N TYR A 158 -17.32 10.24 2.62
CA TYR A 158 -16.83 9.92 3.96
C TYR A 158 -17.97 9.76 4.97
N ARG A 159 -18.97 10.66 4.96
CA ARG A 159 -20.15 10.58 5.83
C ARG A 159 -20.94 9.30 5.61
N GLU A 160 -21.18 8.94 4.35
CA GLU A 160 -21.82 7.67 4.00
C GLU A 160 -21.03 6.46 4.53
N GLY A 161 -19.71 6.50 4.45
CA GLY A 161 -18.84 5.48 5.05
C GLY A 161 -18.98 5.39 6.56
N VAL A 162 -19.09 6.54 7.24
CA VAL A 162 -19.34 6.61 8.69
C VAL A 162 -20.70 6.00 9.04
N GLU A 163 -21.74 6.30 8.29
CA GLU A 163 -23.08 5.73 8.51
C GLU A 163 -23.11 4.23 8.33
N ARG A 164 -22.51 3.72 7.25
CA ARG A 164 -22.37 2.27 7.06
C ARG A 164 -21.56 1.61 8.18
N GLY A 165 -20.47 2.26 8.60
CA GLY A 165 -19.64 1.76 9.70
C GLY A 165 -20.36 1.71 11.04
N ARG A 166 -21.22 2.71 11.34
CA ARG A 166 -22.07 2.73 12.54
C ARG A 166 -23.14 1.63 12.54
N ALA A 167 -23.56 1.19 11.35
CA ALA A 167 -24.53 0.09 11.20
C ALA A 167 -23.90 -1.31 11.31
N LEU A 168 -22.57 -1.42 11.33
CA LEU A 168 -21.89 -2.70 11.49
C LEU A 168 -22.07 -3.22 12.92
N SER A 169 -22.34 -4.52 13.03
CA SER A 169 -22.38 -5.24 14.30
C SER A 169 -21.18 -6.18 14.39
N ALA A 170 -20.63 -6.31 15.58
CA ALA A 170 -19.61 -7.31 15.87
C ALA A 170 -20.21 -8.67 16.25
N VAL A 171 -21.52 -8.78 16.27
CA VAL A 171 -22.30 -9.99 16.62
C VAL A 171 -23.30 -10.28 15.51
#